data_9e1fd2782111a08e33ef2e9760b07124
#
_entry.id   9e1fd2782111a08e33ef2e9760b07124
#
_cell.length_a   1.000
_cell.length_b   1.000
_cell.length_c   1.000
_cell.angle_alpha   90.00
_cell.angle_beta   90.00
_cell.angle_gamma   90.00
#
_symmetry.space_group_name_H-M   'P 1'
#
loop_
_entity.id
_entity.type
_entity.pdbx_description
1 polymer ?
#
loop_
_entity_poly.entity_id
_entity_poly.type
_entity_poly.pdbx_seq_one_letter_code
_entity_poly.pdbx_strand_id
1 'polypeptide(L)'
;MGAIAQEGGDRAREVFRDVLVASASVPGVFPPVMIDVEKDGRKYQEMHVDGGASTPFFIAPDMALILGEPPEALRGANIYVIVNGPASSAARTTLNNPVDVASRSFTAVMNHMTRTALVQTNVFAERGGMTFAFTTIPSEVAYAGPLAFDQLSMRETFDYGMRCATRNRVWVNTRQAIAHAEAAGSEMTPLATASCPLLETPQ
;
A
#
# COMPACT_ATOMS: atom_id res chain seq x y z
N MET A 1 4.04 19.98 1.25
CA MET A 1 5.06 19.86 2.33
C MET A 1 6.20 20.87 2.16
N GLY A 2 6.86 20.96 0.99
CA GLY A 2 7.97 21.92 0.79
C GLY A 2 7.60 23.39 1.04
N ALA A 3 6.45 23.84 0.56
CA ALA A 3 5.97 25.22 0.80
C ALA A 3 5.73 25.50 2.30
N ILE A 4 5.09 24.58 3.01
CA ILE A 4 4.87 24.67 4.46
C ILE A 4 6.19 24.76 5.22
N ALA A 5 7.18 23.97 4.83
CA ALA A 5 8.50 24.00 5.46
C ALA A 5 9.24 25.33 5.21
N GLN A 6 9.02 25.99 4.06
CA GLN A 6 9.60 27.27 3.73
C GLN A 6 8.98 28.46 4.47
N GLU A 7 7.68 28.40 4.80
CA GLU A 7 7.01 29.44 5.60
C GLU A 7 7.60 29.55 7.01
N GLY A 8 7.99 28.43 7.60
CA GLY A 8 8.54 28.38 8.95
C GLY A 8 7.54 28.78 10.03
N GLY A 9 8.01 28.89 11.27
CA GLY A 9 7.21 29.30 12.41
C GLY A 9 6.28 28.23 12.98
N ASP A 10 5.51 28.61 14.01
CA ASP A 10 4.67 27.69 14.77
C ASP A 10 3.46 27.20 13.96
N ARG A 11 2.87 28.08 13.14
CA ARG A 11 1.75 27.71 12.27
C ARG A 11 2.16 26.66 11.22
N ALA A 12 3.31 26.85 10.56
CA ALA A 12 3.82 25.87 9.59
C ALA A 12 4.07 24.52 10.24
N ARG A 13 4.57 24.52 11.48
CA ARG A 13 4.81 23.31 12.26
C ARG A 13 3.51 22.62 12.66
N GLU A 14 2.46 23.37 13.00
CA GLU A 14 1.13 22.86 13.30
C GLU A 14 0.51 22.21 12.06
N VAL A 15 0.42 22.92 10.95
CA VAL A 15 -0.10 22.37 9.68
C VAL A 15 0.70 21.13 9.24
N PHE A 16 2.01 21.11 9.41
CA PHE A 16 2.83 19.95 9.12
C PHE A 16 2.42 18.73 9.96
N ARG A 17 2.20 18.92 11.27
CA ARG A 17 1.70 17.85 12.15
C ARG A 17 0.31 17.39 11.76
N ASP A 18 -0.60 18.31 11.43
CA ASP A 18 -1.95 17.99 11.01
C ASP A 18 -1.97 17.15 9.73
N VAL A 19 -1.11 17.48 8.77
CA VAL A 19 -0.94 16.67 7.55
C VAL A 19 -0.43 15.26 7.88
N LEU A 20 0.53 15.12 8.81
CA LEU A 20 1.02 13.80 9.24
C LEU A 20 -0.08 12.98 9.94
N VAL A 21 -0.85 13.63 10.83
CA VAL A 21 -1.97 12.96 11.51
C VAL A 21 -3.06 12.59 10.52
N ALA A 22 -3.40 13.48 9.58
CA ALA A 22 -4.37 13.22 8.52
C ALA A 22 -3.97 12.01 7.67
N SER A 23 -2.69 11.88 7.34
CA SER A 23 -2.19 10.74 6.55
C SER A 23 -2.24 9.39 7.28
N ALA A 24 -2.51 9.40 8.58
CA ALA A 24 -2.74 8.19 9.40
C ALA A 24 -4.21 8.08 9.85
N SER A 25 -5.08 9.00 9.45
CA SER A 25 -6.50 9.04 9.84
C SER A 25 -7.33 8.14 8.93
N VAL A 26 -7.23 6.82 9.15
CA VAL A 26 -7.97 5.80 8.37
C VAL A 26 -9.48 6.00 8.59
N PRO A 27 -10.28 6.19 7.51
CA PRO A 27 -11.72 6.38 7.61
C PRO A 27 -12.42 5.26 8.35
N GLY A 28 -13.31 5.62 9.27
CA GLY A 28 -14.06 4.65 10.10
C GLY A 28 -13.29 4.12 11.30
N VAL A 29 -12.00 4.44 11.45
CA VAL A 29 -11.15 4.03 12.58
C VAL A 29 -10.70 5.24 13.39
N PHE A 30 -10.22 6.29 12.72
CA PHE A 30 -9.77 7.52 13.32
C PHE A 30 -10.61 8.71 12.84
N PRO A 31 -10.76 9.76 13.68
CA PRO A 31 -11.44 10.97 13.25
C PRO A 31 -10.65 11.66 12.13
N PRO A 32 -11.33 12.32 11.20
CA PRO A 32 -10.68 13.16 10.20
C PRO A 32 -9.99 14.37 10.85
N VAL A 33 -8.97 14.89 10.20
CA VAL A 33 -8.29 16.12 10.60
C VAL A 33 -8.89 17.30 9.83
N MET A 34 -9.32 18.33 10.57
CA MET A 34 -9.84 19.56 9.98
C MET A 34 -8.71 20.57 9.85
N ILE A 35 -8.42 21.01 8.63
CA ILE A 35 -7.37 21.99 8.34
C ILE A 35 -8.00 23.29 7.87
N ASP A 36 -7.64 24.40 8.53
CA ASP A 36 -8.10 25.73 8.15
C ASP A 36 -7.39 26.18 6.87
N VAL A 37 -8.16 26.51 5.85
CA VAL A 37 -7.70 27.02 4.56
C VAL A 37 -8.39 28.33 4.21
N GLU A 38 -7.71 29.15 3.40
CA GLU A 38 -8.28 30.38 2.88
C GLU A 38 -8.22 30.37 1.35
N LYS A 39 -9.36 30.63 0.72
CA LYS A 39 -9.46 30.74 -0.73
C LYS A 39 -10.36 31.93 -1.07
N ASP A 40 -9.90 32.80 -1.94
CA ASP A 40 -10.64 33.99 -2.40
C ASP A 40 -11.14 34.88 -1.24
N GLY A 41 -10.31 35.05 -0.20
CA GLY A 41 -10.61 35.82 0.99
C GLY A 41 -11.65 35.20 1.92
N ARG A 42 -12.05 33.96 1.70
CA ARG A 42 -12.98 33.19 2.54
C ARG A 42 -12.24 32.09 3.28
N LYS A 43 -12.57 31.93 4.56
CA LYS A 43 -12.02 30.86 5.40
C LYS A 43 -12.92 29.63 5.33
N TYR A 44 -12.30 28.46 5.20
CA TYR A 44 -12.94 27.15 5.16
C TYR A 44 -12.19 26.20 6.08
N GLN A 45 -12.89 25.14 6.49
CA GLN A 45 -12.24 23.96 7.07
C GLN A 45 -12.33 22.82 6.08
N GLU A 46 -11.19 22.30 5.65
CA GLU A 46 -11.13 21.13 4.82
C GLU A 46 -10.95 19.88 5.68
N MET A 47 -11.75 18.86 5.40
CA MET A 47 -11.67 17.56 6.07
C MET A 47 -10.66 16.67 5.36
N HIS A 48 -9.61 16.27 6.08
CA HIS A 48 -8.56 15.40 5.57
C HIS A 48 -8.58 14.04 6.26
N VAL A 49 -8.37 13.00 5.48
CA VAL A 49 -8.26 11.60 5.93
C VAL A 49 -7.05 10.95 5.29
N ASP A 50 -6.74 9.73 5.69
CA ASP A 50 -5.67 8.93 5.09
C ASP A 50 -5.84 8.82 3.57
N GLY A 51 -4.80 9.24 2.84
CA GLY A 51 -4.77 9.20 1.38
C GLY A 51 -4.85 7.78 0.82
N GLY A 52 -4.46 6.76 1.58
CA GLY A 52 -4.62 5.35 1.23
C GLY A 52 -6.06 4.93 0.97
N ALA A 53 -7.05 5.71 1.49
CA ALA A 53 -8.47 5.49 1.22
C ALA A 53 -8.86 5.75 -0.26
N SER A 54 -8.07 6.52 -0.99
CA SER A 54 -8.28 6.82 -2.41
C SER A 54 -7.17 6.29 -3.32
N THR A 55 -5.93 6.37 -2.86
CA THR A 55 -4.75 5.95 -3.63
C THR A 55 -3.78 5.22 -2.69
N PRO A 56 -3.64 3.91 -2.80
CA PRO A 56 -2.84 3.10 -1.87
C PRO A 56 -1.36 3.53 -1.80
N PHE A 57 -0.82 3.98 -2.93
CA PHE A 57 0.50 4.62 -3.01
C PHE A 57 0.55 5.52 -4.25
N PHE A 58 1.37 6.55 -4.21
CA PHE A 58 1.47 7.55 -5.26
C PHE A 58 2.88 7.55 -5.88
N ILE A 59 2.96 7.20 -7.15
CA ILE A 59 4.18 7.30 -7.97
C ILE A 59 4.06 8.49 -8.93
N ALA A 60 2.90 8.57 -9.63
CA ALA A 60 2.56 9.64 -10.55
C ALA A 60 1.03 9.78 -10.59
N PRO A 61 0.48 10.90 -11.08
CA PRO A 61 -0.96 11.02 -11.32
C PRO A 61 -1.50 9.88 -12.18
N ASP A 62 -2.70 9.38 -11.89
CA ASP A 62 -3.31 8.24 -12.59
C ASP A 62 -3.30 8.40 -14.12
N MET A 63 -3.61 9.61 -14.61
CA MET A 63 -3.56 9.90 -16.06
C MET A 63 -2.15 9.74 -16.63
N ALA A 64 -1.12 10.09 -15.87
CA ALA A 64 0.27 9.88 -16.31
C ALA A 64 0.65 8.41 -16.29
N LEU A 65 0.19 7.64 -15.28
CA LEU A 65 0.41 6.20 -15.22
C LEU A 65 -0.24 5.45 -16.38
N ILE A 66 -1.45 5.87 -16.80
CA ILE A 66 -2.24 5.19 -17.83
C ILE A 66 -1.86 5.66 -19.23
N LEU A 67 -1.84 6.96 -19.47
CA LEU A 67 -1.73 7.58 -20.80
C LEU A 67 -0.42 8.34 -21.02
N GLY A 68 0.27 8.73 -19.95
CA GLY A 68 1.49 9.52 -20.04
C GLY A 68 2.70 8.71 -20.51
N GLU A 69 3.63 9.37 -21.15
CA GLU A 69 4.96 8.83 -21.37
C GLU A 69 5.84 9.15 -20.15
N PRO A 70 6.54 8.14 -19.60
CA PRO A 70 7.47 8.39 -18.51
C PRO A 70 8.56 9.39 -18.93
N PRO A 71 8.92 10.37 -18.06
CA PRO A 71 10.01 11.27 -18.34
C PRO A 71 11.31 10.53 -18.64
N GLU A 72 12.05 10.98 -19.65
CA GLU A 72 13.31 10.33 -20.03
C GLU A 72 14.35 10.31 -18.90
N ALA A 73 14.29 11.28 -17.99
CA ALA A 73 15.13 11.34 -16.78
C ALA A 73 14.91 10.14 -15.84
N LEU A 74 13.80 9.41 -15.96
CA LEU A 74 13.50 8.21 -15.18
C LEU A 74 13.93 6.91 -15.87
N ARG A 75 14.44 6.99 -17.09
CA ARG A 75 14.90 5.80 -17.83
C ARG A 75 16.00 5.08 -17.04
N GLY A 76 15.82 3.77 -16.84
CA GLY A 76 16.74 2.94 -16.05
C GLY A 76 16.60 3.08 -14.53
N ALA A 77 15.62 3.87 -14.05
CA ALA A 77 15.34 3.94 -12.63
C ALA A 77 14.76 2.61 -12.11
N ASN A 78 14.93 2.37 -10.81
CA ASN A 78 14.35 1.22 -10.12
C ASN A 78 13.21 1.68 -9.22
N ILE A 79 12.04 1.09 -9.39
CA ILE A 79 10.86 1.33 -8.56
C ILE A 79 10.67 0.14 -7.63
N TYR A 80 10.74 0.39 -6.33
CA TYR A 80 10.50 -0.61 -5.28
C TYR A 80 9.26 -0.21 -4.48
N VAL A 81 8.26 -1.11 -4.41
CA VAL A 81 7.03 -0.87 -3.65
C VAL A 81 6.93 -1.88 -2.51
N ILE A 82 6.81 -1.37 -1.29
CA ILE A 82 6.56 -2.18 -0.09
C ILE A 82 5.09 -2.00 0.29
N VAL A 83 4.32 -3.08 0.18
CA VAL A 83 2.92 -3.13 0.64
C VAL A 83 2.93 -3.75 2.03
N ASN A 84 2.62 -2.94 3.05
CA ASN A 84 2.53 -3.39 4.43
C ASN A 84 1.17 -4.06 4.71
N GLY A 85 0.92 -5.13 4.00
CA GLY A 85 -0.31 -5.91 4.09
C GLY A 85 -0.36 -6.99 3.00
N PRO A 86 -1.35 -7.88 3.04
CA PRO A 86 -1.54 -8.86 2.00
C PRO A 86 -2.15 -8.21 0.75
N ALA A 87 -1.70 -8.64 -0.43
CA ALA A 87 -2.29 -8.22 -1.70
C ALA A 87 -3.63 -8.95 -2.00
N SER A 88 -3.94 -10.00 -1.24
CA SER A 88 -5.19 -10.75 -1.32
C SER A 88 -5.69 -11.13 0.07
N SER A 89 -6.99 -11.25 0.23
CA SER A 89 -7.58 -11.72 1.49
C SER A 89 -7.72 -13.23 1.46
N ALA A 90 -7.30 -13.90 2.53
CA ALA A 90 -7.59 -15.31 2.72
C ALA A 90 -9.11 -15.55 2.77
N ALA A 91 -9.56 -16.67 2.21
CA ALA A 91 -10.94 -17.09 2.31
C ALA A 91 -11.29 -17.36 3.78
N ARG A 92 -12.31 -16.68 4.29
CA ARG A 92 -12.84 -16.88 5.64
C ARG A 92 -14.32 -16.57 5.68
N THR A 93 -15.03 -17.19 6.59
CA THR A 93 -16.43 -16.90 6.86
C THR A 93 -16.56 -15.50 7.45
N THR A 94 -17.50 -14.71 6.92
CA THR A 94 -17.87 -13.40 7.46
C THR A 94 -19.12 -13.57 8.31
N LEU A 95 -19.15 -12.96 9.49
CA LEU A 95 -20.34 -12.97 10.33
C LEU A 95 -21.48 -12.21 9.63
N ASN A 96 -22.71 -12.71 9.79
CA ASN A 96 -23.89 -12.09 9.18
C ASN A 96 -24.37 -10.89 10.00
N ASN A 97 -23.52 -9.85 10.06
CA ASN A 97 -23.88 -8.56 10.62
C ASN A 97 -23.32 -7.41 9.77
N PRO A 98 -23.96 -6.23 9.76
CA PRO A 98 -23.58 -5.13 8.87
C PRO A 98 -22.14 -4.64 9.07
N VAL A 99 -21.62 -4.67 10.28
CA VAL A 99 -20.27 -4.16 10.60
C VAL A 99 -19.20 -5.06 10.01
N ASP A 100 -19.31 -6.38 10.19
CA ASP A 100 -18.36 -7.34 9.63
C ASP A 100 -18.41 -7.37 8.10
N VAL A 101 -19.63 -7.27 7.52
CA VAL A 101 -19.80 -7.19 6.07
C VAL A 101 -19.16 -5.92 5.52
N ALA A 102 -19.40 -4.76 6.14
CA ALA A 102 -18.81 -3.49 5.72
C ALA A 102 -17.27 -3.50 5.84
N SER A 103 -16.72 -3.97 6.96
CA SER A 103 -15.28 -4.10 7.18
C SER A 103 -14.63 -5.03 6.14
N ARG A 104 -15.30 -6.15 5.84
CA ARG A 104 -14.83 -7.10 4.83
C ARG A 104 -14.85 -6.50 3.41
N SER A 105 -15.93 -5.79 3.09
CA SER A 105 -16.09 -5.10 1.81
C SER A 105 -15.01 -4.03 1.64
N PHE A 106 -14.76 -3.23 2.68
CA PHE A 106 -13.70 -2.23 2.67
C PHE A 106 -12.32 -2.86 2.41
N THR A 107 -12.00 -3.94 3.13
CA THR A 107 -10.73 -4.68 2.93
C THR A 107 -10.60 -5.21 1.49
N ALA A 108 -11.68 -5.74 0.93
CA ALA A 108 -11.67 -6.25 -0.45
C ALA A 108 -11.42 -5.13 -1.47
N VAL A 109 -12.06 -3.97 -1.28
CA VAL A 109 -11.84 -2.78 -2.13
C VAL A 109 -10.39 -2.30 -2.03
N MET A 110 -9.85 -2.18 -0.82
CA MET A 110 -8.46 -1.74 -0.61
C MET A 110 -7.46 -2.69 -1.27
N ASN A 111 -7.65 -4.00 -1.13
CA ASN A 111 -6.79 -4.98 -1.79
C ASN A 111 -6.90 -4.90 -3.32
N HIS A 112 -8.12 -4.66 -3.86
CA HIS A 112 -8.31 -4.48 -5.29
C HIS A 112 -7.59 -3.22 -5.80
N MET A 113 -7.76 -2.09 -5.11
CA MET A 113 -7.07 -0.84 -5.44
C MET A 113 -5.55 -0.99 -5.41
N THR A 114 -5.02 -1.66 -4.39
CA THR A 114 -3.58 -1.92 -4.28
C THR A 114 -3.06 -2.74 -5.45
N ARG A 115 -3.75 -3.82 -5.83
CA ARG A 115 -3.38 -4.63 -7.00
C ARG A 115 -3.43 -3.83 -8.30
N THR A 116 -4.47 -3.04 -8.49
CA THR A 116 -4.61 -2.19 -9.67
C THR A 116 -3.46 -1.19 -9.75
N ALA A 117 -3.12 -0.53 -8.65
CA ALA A 117 -2.00 0.40 -8.59
C ALA A 117 -0.66 -0.27 -8.89
N LEU A 118 -0.41 -1.49 -8.38
CA LEU A 118 0.79 -2.27 -8.70
C LEU A 118 0.89 -2.59 -10.19
N VAL A 119 -0.22 -3.02 -10.82
CA VAL A 119 -0.26 -3.32 -12.26
C VAL A 119 -0.01 -2.07 -13.09
N GLN A 120 -0.68 -0.97 -12.77
CA GLN A 120 -0.50 0.31 -13.47
C GLN A 120 0.93 0.82 -13.36
N THR A 121 1.53 0.73 -12.17
CA THR A 121 2.92 1.11 -11.94
C THR A 121 3.89 0.24 -12.75
N ASN A 122 3.63 -1.07 -12.82
CA ASN A 122 4.45 -1.96 -13.64
C ASN A 122 4.40 -1.60 -15.13
N VAL A 123 3.20 -1.35 -15.67
CA VAL A 123 3.02 -0.94 -17.06
C VAL A 123 3.73 0.40 -17.35
N PHE A 124 3.63 1.35 -16.41
CA PHE A 124 4.34 2.61 -16.52
C PHE A 124 5.86 2.42 -16.50
N ALA A 125 6.38 1.59 -15.60
CA ALA A 125 7.80 1.26 -15.52
C ALA A 125 8.31 0.60 -16.80
N GLU A 126 7.59 -0.38 -17.35
CA GLU A 126 7.96 -1.05 -18.60
C GLU A 126 8.02 -0.08 -19.78
N ARG A 127 7.04 0.82 -19.92
CA ARG A 127 7.04 1.85 -20.96
C ARG A 127 8.22 2.82 -20.83
N GLY A 128 8.63 3.13 -19.60
CA GLY A 128 9.75 4.05 -19.32
C GLY A 128 11.13 3.39 -19.31
N GLY A 129 11.24 2.08 -19.60
CA GLY A 129 12.51 1.35 -19.49
C GLY A 129 13.05 1.33 -18.05
N MET A 130 12.17 1.36 -17.06
CA MET A 130 12.46 1.25 -15.64
C MET A 130 12.28 -0.21 -15.17
N THR A 131 12.89 -0.55 -14.03
CA THR A 131 12.59 -1.83 -13.36
C THR A 131 11.54 -1.62 -12.28
N PHE A 132 10.67 -2.60 -12.10
CA PHE A 132 9.65 -2.60 -11.07
C PHE A 132 9.73 -3.87 -10.25
N ALA A 133 9.77 -3.72 -8.94
CA ALA A 133 9.69 -4.82 -7.99
C ALA A 133 8.84 -4.41 -6.79
N PHE A 134 8.14 -5.36 -6.22
CA PHE A 134 7.31 -5.12 -5.05
C PHE A 134 7.45 -6.25 -4.03
N THR A 135 6.99 -5.98 -2.81
CA THR A 135 6.84 -6.98 -1.76
C THR A 135 5.54 -6.78 -1.02
N THR A 136 4.94 -7.87 -0.55
CA THR A 136 3.70 -7.89 0.22
C THR A 136 3.81 -8.91 1.33
N ILE A 137 2.94 -8.85 2.33
CA ILE A 137 2.77 -9.93 3.30
C ILE A 137 1.97 -11.05 2.60
N PRO A 138 2.49 -12.28 2.52
CA PRO A 138 1.76 -13.39 1.90
C PRO A 138 0.49 -13.73 2.64
N SER A 139 -0.52 -14.23 1.93
CA SER A 139 -1.79 -14.64 2.51
C SER A 139 -1.68 -15.81 3.50
N GLU A 140 -0.61 -16.60 3.39
CA GLU A 140 -0.29 -17.73 4.27
C GLU A 140 0.32 -17.29 5.61
N VAL A 141 0.85 -16.07 5.69
CA VAL A 141 1.35 -15.50 6.95
C VAL A 141 0.18 -14.97 7.75
N ALA A 142 0.13 -15.36 9.02
CA ALA A 142 -0.88 -14.84 9.93
C ALA A 142 -0.71 -13.32 10.09
N TYR A 143 -1.62 -12.57 9.48
CA TYR A 143 -1.63 -11.11 9.53
C TYR A 143 -2.92 -10.64 10.18
N ALA A 144 -2.81 -10.09 11.38
CA ALA A 144 -3.96 -9.69 12.18
C ALA A 144 -4.60 -8.36 11.72
N GLY A 145 -3.99 -7.67 10.76
CA GLY A 145 -4.47 -6.41 10.21
C GLY A 145 -3.61 -5.19 10.59
N PRO A 146 -3.83 -4.04 9.93
CA PRO A 146 -2.98 -2.85 10.10
C PRO A 146 -3.15 -2.17 11.46
N LEU A 147 -4.19 -2.53 12.23
CA LEU A 147 -4.49 -1.97 13.55
C LEU A 147 -4.21 -2.95 14.71
N ALA A 148 -3.68 -4.12 14.41
CA ALA A 148 -3.32 -5.09 15.41
C ALA A 148 -1.90 -4.79 15.94
N PHE A 149 -1.83 -4.05 17.03
CA PHE A 149 -0.58 -3.70 17.71
C PHE A 149 -0.18 -4.73 18.79
N ASP A 150 -0.53 -6.00 18.59
CA ASP A 150 -0.06 -7.08 19.44
C ASP A 150 1.42 -7.33 19.20
N GLN A 151 2.21 -7.26 20.27
CA GLN A 151 3.66 -7.36 20.20
C GLN A 151 4.15 -8.70 19.63
N LEU A 152 3.46 -9.79 19.93
CA LEU A 152 3.83 -11.12 19.44
C LEU A 152 3.64 -11.23 17.93
N SER A 153 2.44 -10.89 17.45
CA SER A 153 2.11 -10.90 16.00
C SER A 153 3.00 -9.96 15.19
N MET A 154 3.31 -8.78 15.74
CA MET A 154 4.23 -7.83 15.11
C MET A 154 5.63 -8.40 14.98
N ARG A 155 6.12 -9.06 16.03
CA ARG A 155 7.44 -9.68 16.05
C ARG A 155 7.53 -10.85 15.06
N GLU A 156 6.53 -11.71 15.01
CA GLU A 156 6.45 -12.83 14.06
C GLU A 156 6.48 -12.34 12.61
N THR A 157 5.72 -11.29 12.29
CA THR A 157 5.71 -10.68 10.96
C THR A 157 7.07 -10.05 10.64
N PHE A 158 7.68 -9.35 11.59
CA PHE A 158 9.02 -8.78 11.43
C PHE A 158 10.08 -9.86 11.19
N ASP A 159 10.09 -10.92 12.00
CA ASP A 159 11.04 -12.02 11.88
C ASP A 159 10.86 -12.76 10.55
N TYR A 160 9.63 -12.90 10.05
CA TYR A 160 9.35 -13.41 8.73
C TYR A 160 10.01 -12.54 7.65
N GLY A 161 9.77 -11.22 7.66
CA GLY A 161 10.36 -10.28 6.72
C GLY A 161 11.88 -10.30 6.74
N MET A 162 12.49 -10.35 7.94
CA MET A 162 13.94 -10.46 8.12
C MET A 162 14.50 -11.74 7.50
N ARG A 163 13.86 -12.89 7.71
CA ARG A 163 14.28 -14.16 7.10
C ARG A 163 14.22 -14.13 5.57
N CYS A 164 13.20 -13.48 5.01
CA CYS A 164 13.09 -13.32 3.57
C CYS A 164 14.17 -12.39 3.02
N ALA A 165 14.45 -11.29 3.71
CA ALA A 165 15.48 -10.33 3.33
C ALA A 165 16.87 -10.95 3.32
N THR A 166 17.24 -11.70 4.37
CA THR A 166 18.54 -12.38 4.46
C THR A 166 18.76 -13.44 3.38
N ARG A 167 17.69 -13.96 2.79
CA ARG A 167 17.73 -14.92 1.66
C ARG A 167 17.61 -14.26 0.30
N ASN A 168 17.59 -12.94 0.23
CA ASN A 168 17.39 -12.15 -0.99
C ASN A 168 16.11 -12.55 -1.76
N ARG A 169 15.04 -12.86 -1.04
CA ARG A 169 13.73 -13.27 -1.59
C ARG A 169 12.59 -12.32 -1.24
N VAL A 170 12.91 -11.05 -1.03
CA VAL A 170 11.91 -10.01 -0.66
C VAL A 170 11.22 -9.48 -1.90
N TRP A 171 11.99 -9.27 -2.96
CA TRP A 171 11.50 -8.58 -4.14
C TRP A 171 10.99 -9.54 -5.19
N VAL A 172 9.82 -9.24 -5.70
CA VAL A 172 9.17 -9.97 -6.78
C VAL A 172 8.89 -9.02 -7.92
N ASN A 173 9.17 -9.45 -9.13
CA ASN A 173 8.69 -8.75 -10.32
C ASN A 173 7.38 -9.39 -10.82
N THR A 174 6.61 -8.60 -11.57
CA THR A 174 5.29 -9.03 -12.05
C THR A 174 5.36 -10.28 -12.92
N ARG A 175 6.41 -10.45 -13.73
CA ARG A 175 6.58 -11.65 -14.59
C ARG A 175 6.79 -12.92 -13.75
N GLN A 176 7.58 -12.83 -12.69
CA GLN A 176 7.77 -13.95 -11.76
C GLN A 176 6.46 -14.28 -11.05
N ALA A 177 5.69 -13.25 -10.64
CA ALA A 177 4.39 -13.44 -10.00
C ALA A 177 3.40 -14.16 -10.91
N ILE A 178 3.34 -13.80 -12.20
CA ILE A 178 2.48 -14.44 -13.20
C ILE A 178 2.92 -15.89 -13.43
N ALA A 179 4.21 -16.12 -13.65
CA ALA A 179 4.74 -17.46 -13.91
C ALA A 179 4.48 -18.42 -12.73
N HIS A 180 4.60 -17.96 -11.50
CA HIS A 180 4.27 -18.76 -10.31
C HIS A 180 2.78 -19.09 -10.22
N ALA A 181 1.90 -18.14 -10.55
CA ALA A 181 0.45 -18.37 -10.54
C ALA A 181 0.03 -19.38 -11.61
N GLU A 182 0.60 -19.32 -12.81
CA GLU A 182 0.35 -20.26 -13.89
C GLU A 182 0.84 -21.67 -13.53
N ALA A 183 2.03 -21.78 -12.94
CA ALA A 183 2.60 -23.06 -12.51
C ALA A 183 1.80 -23.74 -11.39
N ALA A 184 1.18 -22.95 -10.52
CA ALA A 184 0.36 -23.46 -9.41
C ALA A 184 -1.05 -23.91 -9.83
N GLY A 185 -1.46 -23.69 -11.10
CA GLY A 185 -2.81 -24.00 -11.59
C GLY A 185 -3.92 -23.29 -10.81
N SER A 186 -3.60 -22.21 -10.18
CA SER A 186 -4.47 -21.47 -9.29
C SER A 186 -5.21 -20.36 -10.05
N GLU A 187 -6.53 -20.30 -9.91
CA GLU A 187 -7.32 -19.12 -10.29
C GLU A 187 -6.97 -17.87 -9.43
N MET A 188 -6.00 -17.99 -8.53
CA MET A 188 -5.52 -16.89 -7.69
C MET A 188 -4.82 -15.83 -8.52
N THR A 189 -5.15 -14.60 -8.26
CA THR A 189 -4.56 -13.42 -8.90
C THR A 189 -3.02 -13.49 -8.84
N PRO A 190 -2.30 -13.29 -9.95
CA PRO A 190 -0.84 -13.48 -10.04
C PRO A 190 0.00 -12.79 -8.97
N LEU A 191 -0.53 -11.68 -8.45
CA LEU A 191 0.13 -10.85 -7.42
C LEU A 191 0.09 -11.45 -6.00
N ALA A 192 -0.69 -12.51 -5.77
CA ALA A 192 -0.87 -13.10 -4.44
C ALA A 192 0.17 -14.18 -4.08
N THR A 193 0.84 -14.74 -5.08
CA THR A 193 1.71 -15.92 -4.89
C THR A 193 3.21 -15.62 -4.81
N ALA A 194 3.56 -14.34 -4.91
CA ALA A 194 4.95 -13.94 -4.97
C ALA A 194 5.47 -13.60 -3.59
N SER A 195 6.09 -14.54 -2.92
CA SER A 195 6.67 -14.28 -1.61
C SER A 195 7.68 -15.36 -1.20
N CYS A 196 8.46 -15.01 -0.23
CA CYS A 196 9.32 -15.93 0.47
C CYS A 196 8.46 -17.09 1.03
N PRO A 197 8.71 -18.33 0.66
CA PRO A 197 7.93 -19.46 1.15
C PRO A 197 8.03 -19.52 2.68
N LEU A 198 6.93 -19.88 3.32
CA LEU A 198 6.96 -20.26 4.73
C LEU A 198 8.05 -21.31 4.88
N LEU A 199 8.94 -21.11 5.84
CA LEU A 199 9.93 -22.11 6.16
C LEU A 199 9.20 -23.35 6.65
N GLU A 200 9.49 -24.49 6.03
CA GLU A 200 9.24 -25.76 6.68
C GLU A 200 9.84 -25.67 8.07
N THR A 201 9.02 -25.79 9.11
CA THR A 201 9.48 -25.93 10.48
C THR A 201 10.49 -27.08 10.47
N PRO A 202 11.73 -26.90 10.97
CA PRO A 202 12.63 -28.01 11.12
C PRO A 202 11.91 -29.04 12.01
N GLN A 203 11.79 -30.27 11.47
CA GLN A 203 11.30 -31.42 12.21
C GLN A 203 12.23 -31.71 13.38
#